data_5008567d1b25073fd0296a5e11cdc86c
#
_entry.id   5008567d1b25073fd0296a5e11cdc86c
#
_cell.length_a   1.000
_cell.length_b   1.000
_cell.length_c   1.000
_cell.angle_alpha   90.00
_cell.angle_beta   90.00
_cell.angle_gamma   90.00
#
_symmetry.space_group_name_H-M   'P 1'
#
loop_
_entity.id
_entity.type
_entity.pdbx_description
1 polymer ?
#
loop_
_entity_poly.entity_id
_entity_poly.type
_entity_poly.pdbx_seq_one_letter_code
_entity_poly.pdbx_strand_id
1 'polypeptide(L)'
;MTRTGLLGSPARASAVGIASGAALVAAVFLPWYQGNLGAPTVPGGRSGWESTTVAKGVFVLALVALVAALVIAADVADVVPLERRTAESLAWLLVASSIVAGILIGYRLARPPGPAEFLSRDIGLFLGVAAAVGGAVAGLAQLARRE
;
A
#
# COMPACT_ATOMS: atom_id res chain seq x y z
N MET A 1 33.30 -3.51 1.64
CA MET A 1 32.36 -2.81 2.55
C MET A 1 30.95 -3.05 2.04
N THR A 2 30.22 -3.93 2.68
CA THR A 2 28.82 -4.20 2.36
C THR A 2 27.97 -3.05 2.89
N ARG A 3 27.44 -2.21 2.00
CA ARG A 3 26.36 -1.30 2.34
C ARG A 3 25.10 -2.14 2.62
N THR A 4 24.98 -2.62 3.83
CA THR A 4 23.71 -3.16 4.33
C THR A 4 22.76 -2.01 4.53
N GLY A 5 22.12 -1.55 3.45
CA GLY A 5 20.97 -0.67 3.56
C GLY A 5 19.89 -1.31 4.44
N LEU A 6 18.96 -0.52 4.94
CA LEU A 6 17.82 -0.95 5.78
C LEU A 6 17.09 -2.19 5.23
N LEU A 7 17.13 -2.42 3.91
CA LEU A 7 16.56 -3.57 3.22
C LEU A 7 17.65 -4.55 2.70
N GLY A 8 18.81 -4.60 3.35
CA GLY A 8 19.98 -5.36 2.90
C GLY A 8 19.79 -6.88 2.79
N SER A 9 18.77 -7.48 3.41
CA SER A 9 18.46 -8.90 3.27
C SER A 9 17.16 -9.14 2.49
N PRO A 10 17.07 -10.24 1.70
CA PRO A 10 15.84 -10.60 1.00
C PRO A 10 14.65 -10.81 1.94
N ALA A 11 14.89 -11.38 3.11
CA ALA A 11 13.88 -11.59 4.13
C ALA A 11 13.29 -10.26 4.66
N ARG A 12 14.13 -9.23 4.85
CA ARG A 12 13.65 -7.90 5.28
C ARG A 12 12.82 -7.22 4.21
N ALA A 13 13.26 -7.25 2.96
CA ALA A 13 12.47 -6.69 1.86
C ALA A 13 11.12 -7.39 1.70
N SER A 14 11.07 -8.71 1.85
CA SER A 14 9.82 -9.47 1.84
C SER A 14 8.91 -9.11 3.01
N ALA A 15 9.47 -8.98 4.21
CA ALA A 15 8.71 -8.57 5.40
C ALA A 15 8.12 -7.16 5.23
N VAL A 16 8.87 -6.21 4.70
CA VAL A 16 8.38 -4.85 4.41
C VAL A 16 7.29 -4.89 3.34
N GLY A 17 7.44 -5.70 2.29
CA GLY A 17 6.41 -5.87 1.26
C GLY A 17 5.10 -6.40 1.81
N ILE A 18 5.14 -7.44 2.63
CA ILE A 18 3.96 -8.01 3.29
C ILE A 18 3.32 -7.00 4.24
N ALA A 19 4.11 -6.36 5.10
CA ALA A 19 3.62 -5.37 6.05
C ALA A 19 2.96 -4.18 5.31
N SER A 20 3.55 -3.73 4.22
CA SER A 20 3.00 -2.66 3.38
C SER A 20 1.69 -3.06 2.70
N GLY A 21 1.62 -4.25 2.13
CA GLY A 21 0.39 -4.77 1.52
C GLY A 21 -0.73 -4.92 2.54
N ALA A 22 -0.44 -5.48 3.72
CA ALA A 22 -1.41 -5.60 4.81
C ALA A 22 -1.85 -4.22 5.34
N ALA A 23 -0.93 -3.28 5.48
CA ALA A 23 -1.24 -1.91 5.89
C ALA A 23 -2.09 -1.16 4.86
N LEU A 24 -1.87 -1.38 3.55
CA LEU A 24 -2.73 -0.85 2.50
C LEU A 24 -4.16 -1.39 2.59
N VAL A 25 -4.32 -2.69 2.81
CA VAL A 25 -5.64 -3.30 3.00
C VAL A 25 -6.32 -2.69 4.22
N ALA A 26 -5.61 -2.61 5.36
CA ALA A 26 -6.15 -2.01 6.58
C ALA A 26 -6.51 -0.53 6.40
N ALA A 27 -5.70 0.23 5.67
CA ALA A 27 -5.92 1.65 5.41
C ALA A 27 -7.27 1.94 4.73
N VAL A 28 -7.77 1.03 3.90
CA VAL A 28 -9.07 1.19 3.23
C VAL A 28 -10.24 1.18 4.23
N PHE A 29 -10.10 0.42 5.32
CA PHE A 29 -11.13 0.30 6.35
C PHE A 29 -10.96 1.29 7.50
N LEU A 30 -9.82 1.96 7.57
CA LEU A 30 -9.61 3.03 8.54
C LEU A 30 -10.34 4.32 8.11
N PRO A 31 -10.62 5.23 9.04
CA PRO A 31 -11.21 6.52 8.70
C PRO A 31 -10.32 7.31 7.73
N TRP A 32 -10.90 7.75 6.63
CA TRP A 32 -10.23 8.62 5.65
C TRP A 32 -10.57 10.10 5.87
N TYR A 33 -11.79 10.35 6.34
CA TYR A 33 -12.32 11.69 6.55
C TYR A 33 -13.11 11.77 7.85
N GLN A 34 -12.95 12.87 8.54
CA GLN A 34 -13.79 13.27 9.68
C GLN A 34 -14.54 14.54 9.33
N GLY A 35 -15.79 14.66 9.81
CA GLY A 35 -16.54 15.89 9.72
C GLY A 35 -15.97 16.95 10.68
N ASN A 36 -15.78 18.20 10.20
CA ASN A 36 -15.42 19.32 11.03
C ASN A 36 -16.65 19.86 11.78
N LEU A 37 -16.41 20.58 12.90
CA LEU A 37 -17.43 21.25 13.68
C LEU A 37 -18.35 22.11 12.78
N GLY A 38 -19.66 21.80 12.78
CA GLY A 38 -20.66 22.48 11.96
C GLY A 38 -21.20 21.69 10.78
N ALA A 39 -20.57 20.58 10.42
CA ALA A 39 -21.18 19.62 9.48
C ALA A 39 -22.24 18.77 10.20
N PRO A 40 -23.34 18.37 9.51
CA PRO A 40 -24.24 17.36 10.07
C PRO A 40 -23.40 16.15 10.45
N THR A 41 -23.34 15.89 11.74
CA THR A 41 -22.45 14.93 12.37
C THR A 41 -22.68 13.54 11.80
N VAL A 42 -21.68 13.03 11.08
CA VAL A 42 -21.53 11.58 10.92
C VAL A 42 -20.69 11.11 12.12
N PRO A 43 -21.31 10.49 13.12
CA PRO A 43 -20.56 9.98 14.27
C PRO A 43 -19.51 8.98 13.80
N GLY A 44 -18.24 9.19 14.16
CA GLY A 44 -17.20 8.21 14.00
C GLY A 44 -16.35 8.25 12.71
N GLY A 45 -16.53 9.25 11.85
CA GLY A 45 -15.76 9.32 10.59
C GLY A 45 -16.20 8.26 9.56
N ARG A 46 -15.87 8.46 8.29
CA ARG A 46 -16.13 7.48 7.22
C ARG A 46 -14.84 6.78 6.84
N SER A 47 -14.89 5.45 6.80
CA SER A 47 -13.82 4.65 6.22
C SER A 47 -13.62 4.95 4.74
N GLY A 48 -12.46 4.63 4.20
CA GLY A 48 -12.23 4.71 2.77
C GLY A 48 -13.27 3.93 1.98
N TRP A 49 -13.59 2.72 2.45
CA TRP A 49 -14.58 1.84 1.82
C TRP A 49 -15.96 2.45 1.65
N GLU A 50 -16.42 3.17 2.65
CA GLU A 50 -17.74 3.82 2.65
C GLU A 50 -17.74 5.16 1.91
N SER A 51 -16.62 5.85 1.90
CA SER A 51 -16.57 7.24 1.43
C SER A 51 -16.37 7.38 -0.08
N THR A 52 -15.70 6.43 -0.75
CA THR A 52 -15.36 6.60 -2.17
C THR A 52 -15.23 5.27 -2.94
N THR A 53 -15.64 5.30 -4.24
CA THR A 53 -15.38 4.20 -5.17
C THR A 53 -13.87 4.00 -5.42
N VAL A 54 -13.06 5.04 -5.29
CA VAL A 54 -11.60 4.98 -5.43
C VAL A 54 -10.99 4.04 -4.40
N ALA A 55 -11.51 4.02 -3.17
CA ALA A 55 -11.03 3.12 -2.13
C ALA A 55 -11.24 1.64 -2.48
N LYS A 56 -12.27 1.30 -3.23
CA LYS A 56 -12.48 -0.06 -3.73
C LYS A 56 -11.42 -0.45 -4.75
N GLY A 57 -11.00 0.48 -5.60
CA GLY A 57 -9.86 0.30 -6.50
C GLY A 57 -8.55 0.13 -5.74
N VAL A 58 -8.31 0.95 -4.71
CA VAL A 58 -7.15 0.81 -3.81
C VAL A 58 -7.16 -0.55 -3.12
N PHE A 59 -8.31 -1.04 -2.67
CA PHE A 59 -8.43 -2.35 -2.04
C PHE A 59 -8.00 -3.49 -2.97
N VAL A 60 -8.46 -3.48 -4.22
CA VAL A 60 -8.05 -4.49 -5.22
C VAL A 60 -6.54 -4.42 -5.44
N LEU A 61 -5.97 -3.24 -5.61
CA LEU A 61 -4.52 -3.05 -5.78
C LEU A 61 -3.74 -3.50 -4.54
N ALA A 62 -4.27 -3.25 -3.35
CA ALA A 62 -3.68 -3.68 -2.08
C ALA A 62 -3.65 -5.21 -1.97
N LEU A 63 -4.71 -5.89 -2.38
CA LEU A 63 -4.74 -7.36 -2.43
C LEU A 63 -3.74 -7.90 -3.43
N VAL A 64 -3.63 -7.32 -4.61
CA VAL A 64 -2.64 -7.70 -5.63
C VAL A 64 -1.22 -7.53 -5.08
N ALA A 65 -0.93 -6.39 -4.45
CA ALA A 65 0.36 -6.12 -3.83
C ALA A 65 0.69 -7.11 -2.71
N LEU A 66 -0.29 -7.39 -1.85
CA LEU A 66 -0.12 -8.34 -0.74
C LEU A 66 0.14 -9.76 -1.23
N VAL A 67 -0.63 -10.24 -2.21
CA VAL A 67 -0.44 -11.57 -2.80
C VAL A 67 0.93 -11.67 -3.48
N ALA A 68 1.32 -10.67 -4.26
CA ALA A 68 2.66 -10.63 -4.88
C ALA A 68 3.77 -10.68 -3.82
N ALA A 69 3.64 -9.91 -2.75
CA ALA A 69 4.61 -9.90 -1.64
C ALA A 69 4.69 -11.26 -0.92
N LEU A 70 3.56 -11.92 -0.69
CA LEU A 70 3.51 -13.23 -0.05
C LEU A 70 4.15 -14.32 -0.93
N VAL A 71 3.90 -14.30 -2.23
CA VAL A 71 4.50 -15.27 -3.17
C VAL A 71 6.01 -15.05 -3.28
N ILE A 72 6.48 -13.80 -3.33
CA ILE A 72 7.91 -13.48 -3.28
C ILE A 72 8.54 -13.95 -1.97
N ALA A 73 7.85 -13.77 -0.85
CA ALA A 73 8.34 -14.22 0.46
C ALA A 73 8.45 -15.76 0.53
N ALA A 74 7.52 -16.47 -0.07
CA ALA A 74 7.57 -17.94 -0.17
C ALA A 74 8.76 -18.43 -1.03
N ASP A 75 9.09 -17.70 -2.09
CA ASP A 75 10.31 -17.96 -2.89
C ASP A 75 11.59 -17.70 -2.08
N VAL A 76 11.64 -16.58 -1.37
CA VAL A 76 12.79 -16.23 -0.50
C VAL A 76 12.98 -17.24 0.65
N ALA A 77 11.90 -17.86 1.11
CA ALA A 77 11.93 -18.88 2.17
C ALA A 77 12.13 -20.31 1.64
N ASP A 78 12.38 -20.47 0.35
CA ASP A 78 12.52 -21.77 -0.34
C ASP A 78 11.30 -22.71 -0.18
N VAL A 79 10.14 -22.15 0.10
CA VAL A 79 8.88 -22.90 0.20
C VAL A 79 8.28 -23.17 -1.18
N VAL A 80 8.33 -22.17 -2.06
CA VAL A 80 7.86 -22.25 -3.44
C VAL A 80 8.92 -21.62 -4.34
N PRO A 81 9.82 -22.41 -4.93
CA PRO A 81 10.85 -21.87 -5.82
C PRO A 81 10.21 -21.31 -7.08
N LEU A 82 10.52 -20.07 -7.40
CA LEU A 82 10.03 -19.36 -8.57
C LEU A 82 11.11 -19.28 -9.66
N GLU A 83 10.67 -19.40 -10.89
CA GLU A 83 11.51 -19.03 -12.04
C GLU A 83 11.87 -17.53 -11.96
N ARG A 84 13.10 -17.18 -12.35
CA ARG A 84 13.59 -15.80 -12.27
C ARG A 84 12.63 -14.80 -12.92
N ARG A 85 12.11 -15.12 -14.11
CA ARG A 85 11.14 -14.26 -14.83
C ARG A 85 9.86 -14.03 -14.05
N THR A 86 9.32 -15.09 -13.44
CA THR A 86 8.11 -15.02 -12.63
C THR A 86 8.33 -14.14 -11.39
N ALA A 87 9.45 -14.33 -10.71
CA ALA A 87 9.80 -13.55 -9.55
C ALA A 87 10.04 -12.05 -9.87
N GLU A 88 10.67 -11.75 -11.02
CA GLU A 88 10.83 -10.37 -11.51
C GLU A 88 9.46 -9.75 -11.86
N SER A 89 8.57 -10.50 -12.52
CA SER A 89 7.22 -10.03 -12.86
C SER A 89 6.40 -9.72 -11.61
N LEU A 90 6.50 -10.55 -10.58
CA LEU A 90 5.82 -10.32 -9.30
C LEU A 90 6.39 -9.09 -8.58
N ALA A 91 7.70 -8.87 -8.62
CA ALA A 91 8.31 -7.68 -8.05
C ALA A 91 7.85 -6.40 -8.77
N TRP A 92 7.76 -6.42 -10.10
CA TRP A 92 7.19 -5.32 -10.89
C TRP A 92 5.70 -5.11 -10.59
N LEU A 93 4.94 -6.19 -10.41
CA LEU A 93 3.53 -6.12 -10.04
C LEU A 93 3.36 -5.46 -8.65
N LEU A 94 4.21 -5.81 -7.69
CA LEU A 94 4.22 -5.18 -6.36
C LEU A 94 4.54 -3.68 -6.47
N VAL A 95 5.54 -3.28 -7.25
CA VAL A 95 5.89 -1.88 -7.48
C VAL A 95 4.73 -1.14 -8.14
N ALA A 96 4.21 -1.64 -9.25
CA ALA A 96 3.17 -0.99 -10.03
C ALA A 96 1.87 -0.83 -9.23
N SER A 97 1.40 -1.88 -8.57
CA SER A 97 0.18 -1.82 -7.75
C SER A 97 0.33 -0.85 -6.57
N SER A 98 1.48 -0.82 -5.92
CA SER A 98 1.77 0.12 -4.83
C SER A 98 1.82 1.57 -5.32
N ILE A 99 2.45 1.84 -6.45
CA ILE A 99 2.50 3.20 -7.02
C ILE A 99 1.10 3.67 -7.41
N VAL A 100 0.33 2.85 -8.12
CA VAL A 100 -1.02 3.23 -8.54
C VAL A 100 -1.93 3.44 -7.33
N ALA A 101 -1.86 2.58 -6.32
CA ALA A 101 -2.58 2.77 -5.07
C ALA A 101 -2.17 4.09 -4.38
N GLY A 102 -0.88 4.39 -4.32
CA GLY A 102 -0.36 5.63 -3.77
C GLY A 102 -0.86 6.87 -4.52
N ILE A 103 -0.92 6.83 -5.84
CA ILE A 103 -1.46 7.91 -6.67
C ILE A 103 -2.96 8.13 -6.39
N LEU A 104 -3.74 7.05 -6.32
CA LEU A 104 -5.17 7.13 -6.03
C LEU A 104 -5.44 7.70 -4.63
N ILE A 105 -4.69 7.27 -3.62
CA ILE A 105 -4.79 7.79 -2.26
C ILE A 105 -4.33 9.25 -2.23
N GLY A 106 -3.23 9.59 -2.88
CA GLY A 106 -2.72 10.95 -3.00
C GLY A 106 -3.71 11.89 -3.68
N TYR A 107 -4.41 11.41 -4.72
CA TYR A 107 -5.48 12.15 -5.36
C TYR A 107 -6.61 12.46 -4.36
N ARG A 108 -7.00 11.50 -3.53
CA ARG A 108 -8.03 11.69 -2.50
C ARG A 108 -7.54 12.56 -1.33
N LEU A 109 -6.27 12.53 -1.03
CA LEU A 109 -5.66 13.43 -0.05
C LEU A 109 -5.72 14.90 -0.54
N ALA A 110 -5.50 15.11 -1.84
CA ALA A 110 -5.56 16.43 -2.47
C ALA A 110 -6.99 16.91 -2.72
N ARG A 111 -7.88 15.99 -3.11
CA ARG A 111 -9.28 16.27 -3.49
C ARG A 111 -10.27 15.39 -2.73
N PRO A 112 -10.68 15.80 -1.52
CA PRO A 112 -11.70 15.07 -0.77
C PRO A 112 -13.05 15.07 -1.50
N PRO A 113 -13.90 14.06 -1.28
CA PRO A 113 -15.22 13.97 -1.90
C PRO A 113 -16.20 14.89 -1.17
N GLY A 114 -16.32 16.13 -1.59
CA GLY A 114 -17.23 17.11 -1.01
C GLY A 114 -16.58 18.43 -0.66
N PRO A 115 -17.28 19.35 -0.01
CA PRO A 115 -16.71 20.64 0.36
C PRO A 115 -15.54 20.44 1.32
N ALA A 116 -14.33 20.79 0.89
CA ALA A 116 -13.09 20.63 1.66
C ALA A 116 -13.14 21.38 3.02
N GLU A 117 -14.05 22.34 3.15
CA GLU A 117 -14.29 23.13 4.35
C GLU A 117 -14.86 22.30 5.50
N PHE A 118 -15.57 21.21 5.20
CA PHE A 118 -16.29 20.38 6.18
C PHE A 118 -15.62 19.02 6.44
N LEU A 119 -14.55 18.68 5.72
CA LEU A 119 -13.89 17.39 5.82
C LEU A 119 -12.42 17.57 6.17
N SER A 120 -11.98 17.00 7.30
CA SER A 120 -10.57 16.82 7.61
C SER A 120 -10.10 15.44 7.18
N ARG A 121 -8.84 15.39 6.75
CA ARG A 121 -8.17 14.13 6.36
C ARG A 121 -7.77 13.35 7.60
N ASP A 122 -7.94 12.06 7.56
CA ASP A 122 -7.69 11.19 8.71
C ASP A 122 -6.59 10.16 8.45
N ILE A 123 -6.26 9.41 9.49
CA ILE A 123 -5.13 8.49 9.58
C ILE A 123 -5.09 7.45 8.45
N GLY A 124 -6.25 7.00 7.95
CA GLY A 124 -6.32 6.00 6.88
C GLY A 124 -5.65 6.45 5.59
N LEU A 125 -5.79 7.73 5.22
CA LEU A 125 -5.12 8.30 4.04
C LEU A 125 -3.60 8.35 4.21
N PHE A 126 -3.13 8.80 5.37
CA PHE A 126 -1.69 8.91 5.64
C PHE A 126 -1.02 7.55 5.74
N LEU A 127 -1.66 6.60 6.43
CA LEU A 127 -1.18 5.22 6.50
C LEU A 127 -1.13 4.59 5.11
N GLY A 128 -2.15 4.83 4.28
CA GLY A 128 -2.20 4.32 2.92
C GLY A 128 -1.06 4.83 2.05
N VAL A 129 -0.73 6.12 2.12
CA VAL A 129 0.43 6.69 1.40
C VAL A 129 1.74 6.08 1.89
N ALA A 130 1.94 5.99 3.19
CA ALA A 130 3.16 5.41 3.77
C ALA A 130 3.31 3.93 3.37
N ALA A 131 2.22 3.17 3.40
CA ALA A 131 2.21 1.77 3.00
C ALA A 131 2.48 1.61 1.49
N ALA A 132 1.93 2.47 0.64
CA ALA A 132 2.20 2.46 -0.79
C ALA A 132 3.68 2.72 -1.10
N VAL A 133 4.31 3.67 -0.43
CA VAL A 133 5.75 3.94 -0.54
C VAL A 133 6.55 2.72 -0.07
N GLY A 134 6.19 2.12 1.06
CA GLY A 134 6.86 0.91 1.59
C GLY A 134 6.79 -0.26 0.61
N GLY A 135 5.64 -0.49 -0.01
CA GLY A 135 5.44 -1.55 -1.01
C GLY A 135 6.28 -1.32 -2.27
N ALA A 136 6.32 -0.10 -2.78
CA ALA A 136 7.14 0.25 -3.94
C ALA A 136 8.65 0.07 -3.64
N VAL A 137 9.12 0.53 -2.50
CA VAL A 137 10.53 0.37 -2.07
C VAL A 137 10.88 -1.10 -1.90
N ALA A 138 10.00 -1.89 -1.29
CA ALA A 138 10.21 -3.34 -1.13
C ALA A 138 10.33 -4.05 -2.49
N GLY A 139 9.44 -3.74 -3.43
CA GLY A 139 9.48 -4.29 -4.79
C GLY A 139 10.76 -3.92 -5.54
N LEU A 140 11.17 -2.65 -5.49
CA LEU A 140 12.42 -2.20 -6.09
C LEU A 140 13.64 -2.88 -5.46
N ALA A 141 13.66 -3.07 -4.14
CA ALA A 141 14.72 -3.78 -3.46
C ALA A 141 14.82 -5.26 -3.90
N GLN A 142 13.69 -5.90 -4.21
CA GLN A 142 13.67 -7.25 -4.76
C GLN A 142 14.23 -7.30 -6.19
N LEU A 143 13.90 -6.30 -7.02
CA LEU A 143 14.43 -6.19 -8.39
C LEU A 143 15.95 -5.97 -8.41
N ALA A 144 16.44 -5.03 -7.60
CA ALA A 144 17.85 -4.69 -7.54
C ALA A 144 18.77 -5.86 -7.13
N ARG A 145 18.23 -6.89 -6.52
CA ARG A 145 19.00 -8.09 -6.14
C ARG A 145 19.05 -9.15 -7.21
N ARG A 146 18.20 -9.03 -8.21
CA ARG A 146 18.11 -10.02 -9.28
C ARG A 146 18.90 -9.61 -10.52
N GLU A 147 19.41 -8.38 -10.53
CA GLU A 147 20.38 -7.88 -11.50
C GLU A 147 21.78 -8.42 -11.20
#